data_791683451cdf3276db041a6dcd6f898e
#
_entry.id   791683451cdf3276db041a6dcd6f898e
#
_cell.length_a   1.000
_cell.length_b   1.000
_cell.length_c   1.000
_cell.angle_alpha   90.00
_cell.angle_beta   90.00
_cell.angle_gamma   90.00
#
_symmetry.space_group_name_H-M   'P 1'
#
loop_
_entity.id
_entity.type
_entity.pdbx_description
1 polymer ?
#
loop_
_entity_poly.entity_id
_entity_poly.type
_entity_poly.pdbx_seq_one_letter_code
_entity_poly.pdbx_strand_id
1 'polypeptide(L)'
;MTSQMWMILITVVYVCAMMLLSWIIGKKTTKDETEFMVGGREFTAFMTAIGNGSILISGGYLPSIIMYGYMFGMGGMWFYLGWGTGALVAWLCWAGFWRTSGALTPTEWFEYRYGKGGRMAITIVILFASLAILGWQYVGCGETIGGALGIDPKIAMLLVGVVVTAYVVFGGIWAATATDVIQFSWVFIIQFIILPTFLIAKYG
;
A
#
# COMPACT_ATOMS: atom_id res chain seq x y z
N MET A 1 20.29 -23.50 -12.35
CA MET A 1 19.00 -22.76 -12.36
C MET A 1 19.24 -21.43 -13.00
N THR A 2 18.40 -21.01 -13.94
CA THR A 2 18.49 -19.69 -14.57
C THR A 2 18.10 -18.59 -13.56
N SER A 3 18.59 -17.36 -13.77
CA SER A 3 18.23 -16.21 -12.93
C SER A 3 16.70 -16.04 -12.77
N GLN A 4 15.95 -16.30 -13.82
CA GLN A 4 14.48 -16.27 -13.80
C GLN A 4 13.86 -17.32 -12.86
N MET A 5 14.39 -18.54 -12.81
CA MET A 5 13.90 -19.57 -11.89
C MET A 5 14.06 -19.16 -10.43
N TRP A 6 15.16 -18.51 -10.08
CA TRP A 6 15.38 -17.98 -8.74
C TRP A 6 14.39 -16.85 -8.41
N MET A 7 14.13 -15.95 -9.33
CA MET A 7 13.14 -14.88 -9.14
C MET A 7 11.73 -15.43 -8.93
N ILE A 8 11.31 -16.40 -9.74
CA ILE A 8 10.01 -17.06 -9.58
C ILE A 8 9.92 -17.76 -8.22
N LEU A 9 10.93 -18.53 -7.84
CA LEU A 9 10.94 -19.25 -6.57
C LEU A 9 10.84 -18.30 -5.38
N ILE A 10 11.64 -17.24 -5.36
CA ILE A 10 11.60 -16.22 -4.30
C ILE A 10 10.23 -15.55 -4.23
N THR A 11 9.65 -15.18 -5.37
CA THR A 11 8.33 -14.56 -5.43
C THR A 11 7.25 -15.50 -4.88
N VAL A 12 7.25 -16.76 -5.28
CA VAL A 12 6.27 -17.75 -4.79
C VAL A 12 6.42 -17.99 -3.29
N VAL A 13 7.64 -18.18 -2.81
CA VAL A 13 7.91 -18.36 -1.36
C VAL A 13 7.45 -17.14 -0.57
N TYR A 14 7.75 -15.93 -1.07
CA TYR A 14 7.32 -14.68 -0.44
C TYR A 14 5.79 -14.56 -0.37
N VAL A 15 5.09 -14.80 -1.48
CA VAL A 15 3.63 -14.76 -1.53
C VAL A 15 3.01 -15.77 -0.56
N CYS A 16 3.50 -17.02 -0.57
CA CYS A 16 3.02 -18.05 0.35
C CYS A 16 3.26 -17.66 1.82
N ALA A 17 4.43 -17.10 2.14
CA ALA A 17 4.74 -16.63 3.49
C ALA A 17 3.81 -15.50 3.94
N MET A 18 3.54 -14.53 3.06
CA MET A 18 2.60 -13.42 3.36
C MET A 18 1.16 -13.90 3.52
N MET A 19 0.69 -14.84 2.71
CA MET A 19 -0.64 -15.44 2.85
C MET A 19 -0.79 -16.22 4.16
N LEU A 20 0.23 -17.02 4.52
CA LEU A 20 0.24 -17.75 5.79
C LEU A 20 0.23 -16.79 6.98
N LEU A 21 1.07 -15.75 6.94
CA LEU A 21 1.12 -14.73 8.00
C LEU A 21 -0.23 -14.04 8.16
N SER A 22 -0.83 -13.63 7.04
CA SER A 22 -2.15 -12.99 7.03
C SER A 22 -3.24 -13.90 7.62
N TRP A 23 -3.26 -15.17 7.24
CA TRP A 23 -4.21 -16.14 7.78
C TRP A 23 -4.03 -16.37 9.29
N ILE A 24 -2.77 -16.51 9.76
CA ILE A 24 -2.49 -16.71 11.19
C ILE A 24 -2.92 -15.50 12.02
N ILE A 25 -2.59 -14.29 11.54
CA ILE A 25 -2.95 -13.05 12.23
C ILE A 25 -4.46 -12.85 12.20
N GLY A 26 -5.08 -12.96 11.03
CA GLY A 26 -6.52 -12.77 10.88
C GLY A 26 -7.33 -13.68 11.78
N LYS A 27 -6.95 -14.97 11.90
CA LYS A 27 -7.61 -15.92 12.79
C LYS A 27 -7.53 -15.52 14.28
N LYS A 28 -6.50 -14.79 14.67
CA LYS A 28 -6.32 -14.38 16.08
C LYS A 28 -6.96 -13.03 16.40
N THR A 29 -6.98 -12.11 15.45
CA THR A 29 -7.31 -10.70 15.69
C THR A 29 -8.65 -10.27 15.11
N THR A 30 -9.21 -10.99 14.13
CA THR A 30 -10.43 -10.59 13.46
C THR A 30 -11.62 -11.36 14.02
N LYS A 31 -12.29 -10.81 15.03
CA LYS A 31 -13.48 -11.41 15.63
C LYS A 31 -14.74 -10.65 15.26
N ASP A 32 -14.66 -9.32 15.14
CA ASP A 32 -15.76 -8.41 14.87
C ASP A 32 -15.50 -7.54 13.65
N GLU A 33 -16.56 -6.94 13.11
CA GLU A 33 -16.49 -6.02 11.97
C GLU A 33 -15.57 -4.81 12.26
N THR A 34 -15.60 -4.28 13.48
CA THR A 34 -14.75 -3.18 13.90
C THR A 34 -13.28 -3.58 13.93
N GLU A 35 -12.95 -4.79 14.37
CA GLU A 35 -11.59 -5.32 14.32
C GLU A 35 -11.13 -5.54 12.88
N PHE A 36 -12.03 -6.02 12.01
CA PHE A 36 -11.74 -6.21 10.59
C PHE A 36 -11.45 -4.89 9.86
N MET A 37 -12.27 -3.85 10.10
CA MET A 37 -12.21 -2.59 9.33
C MET A 37 -11.22 -1.56 9.88
N VAL A 38 -11.10 -1.43 11.21
CA VAL A 38 -10.30 -0.39 11.88
C VAL A 38 -9.37 -0.92 12.97
N GLY A 39 -9.19 -2.24 13.04
CA GLY A 39 -8.28 -2.89 13.99
C GLY A 39 -8.64 -2.63 15.46
N GLY A 40 -9.95 -2.51 15.78
CA GLY A 40 -10.39 -2.20 17.14
C GLY A 40 -9.92 -0.84 17.67
N ARG A 41 -9.28 -0.01 16.83
CA ARG A 41 -8.62 1.26 17.21
C ARG A 41 -7.44 1.08 18.17
N GLU A 42 -6.81 -0.10 18.18
CA GLU A 42 -5.73 -0.47 19.08
C GLU A 42 -4.33 -0.29 18.47
N PHE A 43 -4.24 0.19 17.23
CA PHE A 43 -2.96 0.40 16.58
C PHE A 43 -2.11 1.44 17.32
N THR A 44 -0.85 1.07 17.56
CA THR A 44 0.15 2.00 18.11
C THR A 44 0.49 3.09 17.09
N ALA A 45 1.02 4.23 17.56
CA ALA A 45 1.49 5.29 16.69
C ALA A 45 2.52 4.79 15.68
N PHE A 46 3.39 3.87 16.07
CA PHE A 46 4.39 3.24 15.20
C PHE A 46 3.76 2.41 14.09
N MET A 47 2.81 1.54 14.42
CA MET A 47 2.08 0.73 13.42
C MET A 47 1.30 1.60 12.44
N THR A 48 0.65 2.66 12.95
CA THR A 48 -0.08 3.62 12.11
C THR A 48 0.87 4.38 11.18
N ALA A 49 2.03 4.80 11.67
CA ALA A 49 3.02 5.51 10.87
C ALA A 49 3.59 4.63 9.75
N ILE A 50 3.93 3.37 10.05
CA ILE A 50 4.43 2.42 9.05
C ILE A 50 3.34 2.05 8.04
N GLY A 51 2.12 1.73 8.48
CA GLY A 51 1.01 1.42 7.60
C GLY A 51 0.71 2.56 6.62
N ASN A 52 0.75 3.82 7.09
CA ASN A 52 0.61 4.97 6.20
C ASN A 52 1.84 5.18 5.31
N GLY A 53 3.05 4.91 5.81
CA GLY A 53 4.29 4.97 5.03
C GLY A 53 4.34 3.93 3.92
N SER A 54 3.83 2.73 4.16
CA SER A 54 3.80 1.63 3.17
C SER A 54 2.92 1.95 1.96
N ILE A 55 1.82 2.71 2.18
CA ILE A 55 0.94 3.17 1.09
C ILE A 55 1.71 4.05 0.09
N LEU A 56 2.67 4.84 0.57
CA LEU A 56 3.50 5.71 -0.27
C LEU A 56 4.53 4.94 -1.09
N ILE A 57 4.90 3.72 -0.68
CA ILE A 57 5.87 2.87 -1.38
C ILE A 57 5.14 1.66 -1.96
N SER A 58 4.24 1.94 -2.87
CA SER A 58 3.37 0.92 -3.47
C SER A 58 3.80 0.54 -4.89
N GLY A 59 3.18 -0.52 -5.43
CA GLY A 59 3.47 -1.02 -6.77
C GLY A 59 3.27 -0.02 -7.90
N GLY A 60 2.35 0.92 -7.77
CA GLY A 60 2.18 2.02 -8.73
C GLY A 60 3.16 3.17 -8.51
N TYR A 61 3.60 3.39 -7.29
CA TYR A 61 4.43 4.52 -6.91
C TYR A 61 5.87 4.41 -7.43
N LEU A 62 6.54 3.28 -7.24
CA LEU A 62 7.93 3.08 -7.68
C LEU A 62 8.12 3.24 -9.19
N PRO A 63 7.34 2.61 -10.07
CA PRO A 63 7.42 2.84 -11.51
C PRO A 63 7.18 4.31 -11.88
N SER A 64 6.26 4.98 -11.19
CA SER A 64 5.96 6.38 -11.44
C SER A 64 7.14 7.30 -11.07
N ILE A 65 7.84 7.05 -9.94
CA ILE A 65 9.05 7.81 -9.59
C ILE A 65 10.09 7.69 -10.69
N ILE A 66 10.35 6.48 -11.17
CA ILE A 66 11.32 6.21 -12.23
C ILE A 66 10.93 6.96 -13.50
N MET A 67 9.66 6.88 -13.89
CA MET A 67 9.13 7.57 -15.06
C MET A 67 9.27 9.09 -14.95
N TYR A 68 8.88 9.69 -13.82
CA TYR A 68 9.03 11.14 -13.61
C TYR A 68 10.48 11.58 -13.58
N GLY A 69 11.37 10.78 -12.98
CA GLY A 69 12.80 11.00 -13.00
C GLY A 69 13.38 10.99 -14.42
N TYR A 70 12.90 10.04 -15.25
CA TYR A 70 13.30 9.96 -16.67
C TYR A 70 12.77 11.14 -17.50
N MET A 71 11.53 11.56 -17.31
CA MET A 71 10.90 12.62 -18.10
C MET A 71 11.34 14.03 -17.69
N PHE A 72 11.52 14.28 -16.40
CA PHE A 72 11.71 15.63 -15.84
C PHE A 72 13.04 15.77 -15.08
N GLY A 73 13.86 14.71 -15.03
CA GLY A 73 15.09 14.72 -14.26
C GLY A 73 14.84 15.04 -12.79
N MET A 74 15.69 15.86 -12.20
CA MET A 74 15.53 16.32 -10.80
C MET A 74 14.24 17.11 -10.56
N GLY A 75 13.65 17.69 -11.59
CA GLY A 75 12.33 18.36 -11.51
C GLY A 75 11.20 17.42 -11.10
N GLY A 76 11.28 16.13 -11.44
CA GLY A 76 10.31 15.11 -11.04
C GLY A 76 10.23 14.91 -9.52
N MET A 77 11.29 15.20 -8.78
CA MET A 77 11.29 15.11 -7.31
C MET A 77 10.30 16.07 -6.64
N TRP A 78 10.06 17.23 -7.23
CA TRP A 78 9.13 18.22 -6.67
C TRP A 78 7.70 17.71 -6.56
N PHE A 79 7.27 16.84 -7.47
CA PHE A 79 5.96 16.21 -7.39
C PHE A 79 5.83 15.37 -6.10
N TYR A 80 6.84 14.57 -5.78
CA TYR A 80 6.81 13.70 -4.61
C TYR A 80 7.07 14.45 -3.31
N LEU A 81 7.92 15.46 -3.32
CA LEU A 81 8.10 16.35 -2.17
C LEU A 81 6.81 17.12 -1.87
N GLY A 82 6.12 17.61 -2.89
CA GLY A 82 4.83 18.29 -2.74
C GLY A 82 3.76 17.36 -2.16
N TRP A 83 3.69 16.13 -2.65
CA TRP A 83 2.76 15.13 -2.09
C TRP A 83 3.11 14.80 -0.64
N GLY A 84 4.37 14.48 -0.33
CA GLY A 84 4.80 14.13 1.03
C GLY A 84 4.58 15.25 2.03
N THR A 85 4.93 16.49 1.67
CA THR A 85 4.68 17.66 2.53
C THR A 85 3.19 17.95 2.69
N GLY A 86 2.39 17.84 1.62
CA GLY A 86 0.95 17.96 1.66
C GLY A 86 0.28 16.91 2.56
N ALA A 87 0.73 15.66 2.49
CA ALA A 87 0.27 14.59 3.35
C ALA A 87 0.63 14.88 4.83
N LEU A 88 1.86 15.34 5.10
CA LEU A 88 2.28 15.71 6.46
C LEU A 88 1.38 16.80 7.06
N VAL A 89 1.13 17.86 6.31
CA VAL A 89 0.24 18.96 6.75
C VAL A 89 -1.18 18.44 6.98
N ALA A 90 -1.71 17.64 6.07
CA ALA A 90 -3.04 17.04 6.22
C ALA A 90 -3.14 16.18 7.49
N TRP A 91 -2.14 15.34 7.77
CA TRP A 91 -2.12 14.51 8.97
C TRP A 91 -2.05 15.36 10.26
N LEU A 92 -1.21 16.38 10.30
CA LEU A 92 -1.10 17.26 11.45
C LEU A 92 -2.41 18.01 11.75
N CYS A 93 -3.11 18.46 10.70
CA CYS A 93 -4.34 19.23 10.86
C CYS A 93 -5.57 18.36 11.13
N TRP A 94 -5.65 17.16 10.56
CA TRP A 94 -6.90 16.40 10.47
C TRP A 94 -6.92 15.11 11.27
N ALA A 95 -5.78 14.58 11.67
CA ALA A 95 -5.73 13.30 12.40
C ALA A 95 -6.50 13.37 13.74
N GLY A 96 -6.31 14.45 14.50
CA GLY A 96 -7.04 14.67 15.74
C GLY A 96 -8.56 14.75 15.53
N PHE A 97 -8.98 15.45 14.49
CA PHE A 97 -10.38 15.56 14.11
C PHE A 97 -11.02 14.20 13.78
N TRP A 98 -10.37 13.40 12.93
CA TRP A 98 -10.87 12.08 12.59
C TRP A 98 -10.94 11.15 13.79
N ARG A 99 -9.92 11.18 14.66
CA ARG A 99 -9.93 10.36 15.86
C ARG A 99 -11.04 10.73 16.84
N THR A 100 -11.32 12.01 17.02
CA THR A 100 -12.37 12.48 17.94
C THR A 100 -13.78 12.34 17.36
N SER A 101 -13.94 12.30 16.03
CA SER A 101 -15.25 12.13 15.39
C SER A 101 -15.95 10.83 15.74
N GLY A 102 -15.18 9.78 16.11
CA GLY A 102 -15.72 8.47 16.43
C GLY A 102 -16.18 7.65 15.22
N ALA A 103 -16.29 8.24 14.02
CA ALA A 103 -16.73 7.58 12.82
C ALA A 103 -15.77 6.46 12.39
N LEU A 104 -16.31 5.33 11.91
CA LEU A 104 -15.53 4.21 11.35
C LEU A 104 -15.02 4.54 9.94
N THR A 105 -15.79 5.31 9.21
CA THR A 105 -15.47 5.69 7.83
C THR A 105 -15.75 7.18 7.59
N PRO A 106 -15.05 7.81 6.64
CA PRO A 106 -15.37 9.18 6.24
C PRO A 106 -16.83 9.35 5.82
N THR A 107 -17.41 8.34 5.17
CA THR A 107 -18.80 8.38 4.70
C THR A 107 -19.82 8.46 5.83
N GLU A 108 -19.54 7.80 6.96
CA GLU A 108 -20.36 7.85 8.17
C GLU A 108 -20.34 9.24 8.80
N TRP A 109 -19.19 9.90 8.83
CA TRP A 109 -19.11 11.28 9.30
C TRP A 109 -19.93 12.25 8.44
N PHE A 110 -19.91 12.07 7.11
CA PHE A 110 -20.76 12.84 6.20
C PHE A 110 -22.25 12.59 6.44
N GLU A 111 -22.65 11.37 6.84
CA GLU A 111 -24.02 11.09 7.22
C GLU A 111 -24.43 11.87 8.46
N TYR A 112 -23.59 11.91 9.50
CA TYR A 112 -23.86 12.67 10.72
C TYR A 112 -24.06 14.16 10.46
N ARG A 113 -23.32 14.73 9.52
CA ARG A 113 -23.35 16.16 9.24
C ARG A 113 -24.37 16.57 8.17
N TYR A 114 -24.53 15.77 7.14
CA TYR A 114 -25.32 16.14 5.95
C TYR A 114 -26.45 15.14 5.64
N GLY A 115 -26.66 14.15 6.51
CA GLY A 115 -27.68 13.13 6.34
C GLY A 115 -27.34 12.10 5.25
N LYS A 116 -28.31 11.23 4.94
CA LYS A 116 -28.17 10.11 4.00
C LYS A 116 -27.75 10.56 2.58
N GLY A 117 -28.22 11.71 2.12
CA GLY A 117 -27.82 12.25 0.81
C GLY A 117 -26.32 12.60 0.75
N GLY A 118 -25.78 13.19 1.81
CA GLY A 118 -24.36 13.49 1.93
C GLY A 118 -23.50 12.22 1.96
N ARG A 119 -23.93 11.20 2.70
CA ARG A 119 -23.27 9.88 2.69
C ARG A 119 -23.23 9.27 1.30
N MET A 120 -24.36 9.27 0.59
CA MET A 120 -24.45 8.69 -0.76
C MET A 120 -23.50 9.39 -1.73
N ALA A 121 -23.51 10.72 -1.75
CA ALA A 121 -22.66 11.51 -2.63
C ALA A 121 -21.17 11.23 -2.40
N ILE A 122 -20.70 11.27 -1.14
CA ILE A 122 -19.27 11.01 -0.84
C ILE A 122 -18.89 9.56 -1.08
N THR A 123 -19.80 8.60 -0.86
CA THR A 123 -19.55 7.19 -1.13
C THR A 123 -19.26 6.97 -2.62
N ILE A 124 -20.04 7.59 -3.51
CA ILE A 124 -19.82 7.49 -4.96
C ILE A 124 -18.44 8.06 -5.32
N VAL A 125 -18.10 9.24 -4.81
CA VAL A 125 -16.79 9.87 -5.08
C VAL A 125 -15.63 8.99 -4.60
N ILE A 126 -15.70 8.49 -3.37
CA ILE A 126 -14.66 7.62 -2.81
C ILE A 126 -14.54 6.31 -3.59
N LEU A 127 -15.66 5.73 -4.04
CA LEU A 127 -15.67 4.50 -4.83
C LEU A 127 -14.91 4.69 -6.15
N PHE A 128 -15.22 5.73 -6.91
CA PHE A 128 -14.51 6.01 -8.16
C PHE A 128 -13.03 6.34 -7.94
N ALA A 129 -12.70 7.13 -6.92
CA ALA A 129 -11.31 7.42 -6.57
C ALA A 129 -10.53 6.15 -6.19
N SER A 130 -11.14 5.28 -5.38
CA SER A 130 -10.52 4.01 -4.97
C SER A 130 -10.30 3.07 -6.15
N LEU A 131 -11.26 2.96 -7.08
CA LEU A 131 -11.11 2.15 -8.28
C LEU A 131 -9.98 2.66 -9.18
N ALA A 132 -9.84 4.00 -9.34
CA ALA A 132 -8.76 4.60 -10.10
C ALA A 132 -7.38 4.32 -9.46
N ILE A 133 -7.27 4.45 -8.14
CA ILE A 133 -6.04 4.14 -7.40
C ILE A 133 -5.70 2.65 -7.50
N LEU A 134 -6.67 1.75 -7.34
CA LEU A 134 -6.46 0.31 -7.51
C LEU A 134 -5.98 -0.03 -8.92
N GLY A 135 -6.60 0.54 -9.95
CA GLY A 135 -6.16 0.35 -11.33
C GLY A 135 -4.70 0.77 -11.54
N TRP A 136 -4.33 1.95 -11.06
CA TRP A 136 -2.95 2.42 -11.11
C TRP A 136 -1.97 1.48 -10.40
N GLN A 137 -2.33 0.99 -9.20
CA GLN A 137 -1.51 0.03 -8.44
C GLN A 137 -1.33 -1.29 -9.19
N TYR A 138 -2.40 -1.85 -9.75
CA TYR A 138 -2.32 -3.11 -10.48
C TYR A 138 -1.51 -2.98 -11.77
N VAL A 139 -1.64 -1.88 -12.49
CA VAL A 139 -0.81 -1.61 -13.69
C VAL A 139 0.67 -1.56 -13.29
N GLY A 140 1.03 -0.79 -12.28
CA GLY A 140 2.40 -0.69 -11.82
C GLY A 140 2.99 -2.03 -11.33
N CYS A 141 2.23 -2.80 -10.56
CA CYS A 141 2.63 -4.15 -10.15
C CYS A 141 2.77 -5.10 -11.36
N GLY A 142 1.82 -5.07 -12.28
CA GLY A 142 1.82 -5.92 -13.47
C GLY A 142 3.02 -5.67 -14.37
N GLU A 143 3.32 -4.42 -14.66
CA GLU A 143 4.50 -4.03 -15.44
C GLU A 143 5.80 -4.45 -14.75
N THR A 144 5.92 -4.19 -13.44
CA THR A 144 7.13 -4.50 -12.67
C THR A 144 7.35 -6.01 -12.58
N ILE A 145 6.33 -6.77 -12.18
CA ILE A 145 6.44 -8.23 -12.00
C ILE A 145 6.50 -8.92 -13.35
N GLY A 146 5.71 -8.47 -14.33
CA GLY A 146 5.73 -8.98 -15.68
C GLY A 146 7.11 -8.84 -16.32
N GLY A 147 7.71 -7.66 -16.20
CA GLY A 147 9.07 -7.41 -16.68
C GLY A 147 10.13 -8.23 -15.96
N ALA A 148 10.03 -8.36 -14.63
CA ALA A 148 10.98 -9.14 -13.83
C ALA A 148 10.91 -10.66 -14.11
N LEU A 149 9.71 -11.20 -14.24
CA LEU A 149 9.48 -12.64 -14.44
C LEU A 149 9.43 -13.06 -15.91
N GLY A 150 9.37 -12.09 -16.85
CA GLY A 150 9.25 -12.36 -18.28
C GLY A 150 7.88 -12.93 -18.68
N ILE A 151 6.82 -12.54 -17.98
CA ILE A 151 5.44 -12.94 -18.26
C ILE A 151 4.62 -11.72 -18.75
N ASP A 152 3.48 -12.00 -19.40
CA ASP A 152 2.58 -10.94 -19.85
C ASP A 152 2.12 -10.08 -18.64
N PRO A 153 2.26 -8.73 -18.71
CA PRO A 153 1.83 -7.83 -17.63
C PRO A 153 0.37 -8.01 -17.21
N LYS A 154 -0.53 -8.35 -18.14
CA LYS A 154 -1.94 -8.59 -17.83
C LYS A 154 -2.13 -9.83 -16.95
N ILE A 155 -1.35 -10.88 -17.20
CA ILE A 155 -1.35 -12.10 -16.38
C ILE A 155 -0.79 -11.76 -14.99
N ALA A 156 0.30 -10.99 -14.93
CA ALA A 156 0.87 -10.53 -13.66
C ALA A 156 -0.14 -9.68 -12.85
N MET A 157 -0.87 -8.76 -13.49
CA MET A 157 -1.95 -7.99 -12.84
C MET A 157 -3.03 -8.88 -12.22
N LEU A 158 -3.50 -9.88 -12.96
CA LEU A 158 -4.52 -10.81 -12.46
C LEU A 158 -4.01 -11.62 -11.28
N LEU A 159 -2.80 -12.15 -11.36
CA LEU A 159 -2.18 -12.90 -10.26
C LEU A 159 -2.03 -12.06 -9.00
N VAL A 160 -1.51 -10.84 -9.14
CA VAL A 160 -1.40 -9.89 -8.01
C VAL A 160 -2.78 -9.59 -7.44
N GLY A 161 -3.77 -9.32 -8.29
CA GLY A 161 -5.14 -9.03 -7.86
C GLY A 161 -5.75 -10.16 -7.03
N VAL A 162 -5.61 -11.40 -7.48
CA VAL A 162 -6.10 -12.59 -6.75
C VAL A 162 -5.38 -12.75 -5.41
N VAL A 163 -4.05 -12.66 -5.40
CA VAL A 163 -3.24 -12.81 -4.19
C VAL A 163 -3.57 -11.73 -3.16
N VAL A 164 -3.60 -10.45 -3.59
CA VAL A 164 -3.89 -9.32 -2.69
C VAL A 164 -5.30 -9.42 -2.14
N THR A 165 -6.29 -9.71 -2.97
CA THR A 165 -7.67 -9.89 -2.51
C THR A 165 -7.77 -11.03 -1.50
N ALA A 166 -7.14 -12.16 -1.77
CA ALA A 166 -7.17 -13.31 -0.88
C ALA A 166 -6.59 -12.96 0.50
N TYR A 167 -5.39 -12.36 0.56
CA TYR A 167 -4.78 -12.08 1.85
C TYR A 167 -5.54 -11.02 2.66
N VAL A 168 -6.15 -10.02 2.01
CA VAL A 168 -6.98 -9.01 2.68
C VAL A 168 -8.27 -9.60 3.24
N VAL A 169 -8.94 -10.47 2.45
CA VAL A 169 -10.17 -11.14 2.88
C VAL A 169 -9.92 -12.02 4.11
N PHE A 170 -8.80 -12.74 4.14
CA PHE A 170 -8.48 -13.63 5.27
C PHE A 170 -7.97 -12.90 6.51
N GLY A 171 -7.33 -11.76 6.35
CA GLY A 171 -6.58 -11.14 7.44
C GLY A 171 -7.12 -9.82 7.98
N GLY A 172 -7.98 -9.14 7.24
CA GLY A 172 -8.45 -7.80 7.60
C GLY A 172 -7.30 -6.78 7.73
N ILE A 173 -7.60 -5.65 8.37
CA ILE A 173 -6.64 -4.54 8.52
C ILE A 173 -5.45 -4.90 9.45
N TRP A 174 -5.64 -5.78 10.43
CA TRP A 174 -4.57 -6.23 11.30
C TRP A 174 -3.48 -6.96 10.54
N ALA A 175 -3.87 -7.90 9.68
CA ALA A 175 -2.90 -8.62 8.87
C ALA A 175 -2.24 -7.71 7.82
N ALA A 176 -3.01 -6.83 7.18
CA ALA A 176 -2.46 -5.84 6.27
C ALA A 176 -1.40 -4.98 6.96
N THR A 177 -1.70 -4.39 8.12
CA THR A 177 -0.75 -3.56 8.86
C THR A 177 0.48 -4.33 9.33
N ALA A 178 0.33 -5.58 9.78
CA ALA A 178 1.46 -6.40 10.20
C ALA A 178 2.37 -6.77 9.02
N THR A 179 1.80 -7.08 7.85
CA THR A 179 2.59 -7.31 6.64
C THR A 179 3.27 -6.05 6.15
N ASP A 180 2.61 -4.89 6.27
CA ASP A 180 3.18 -3.58 5.94
C ASP A 180 4.44 -3.27 6.77
N VAL A 181 4.45 -3.60 8.05
CA VAL A 181 5.63 -3.41 8.91
C VAL A 181 6.83 -4.18 8.37
N ILE A 182 6.62 -5.42 7.95
CA ILE A 182 7.69 -6.27 7.39
C ILE A 182 8.13 -5.72 6.03
N GLN A 183 7.18 -5.44 5.14
CA GLN A 183 7.45 -4.97 3.78
C GLN A 183 8.14 -3.62 3.77
N PHE A 184 7.64 -2.66 4.55
CA PHE A 184 8.24 -1.35 4.67
C PHE A 184 9.67 -1.41 5.19
N SER A 185 9.94 -2.26 6.18
CA SER A 185 11.30 -2.45 6.72
C SER A 185 12.26 -2.96 5.64
N TRP A 186 11.85 -3.93 4.83
CA TRP A 186 12.64 -4.43 3.70
C TRP A 186 12.88 -3.37 2.63
N VAL A 187 11.83 -2.65 2.24
CA VAL A 187 11.94 -1.58 1.24
C VAL A 187 12.86 -0.47 1.74
N PHE A 188 12.74 -0.10 3.02
CA PHE A 188 13.61 0.90 3.63
C PHE A 188 15.09 0.49 3.57
N ILE A 189 15.41 -0.75 3.97
CA ILE A 189 16.76 -1.29 3.90
C ILE A 189 17.30 -1.30 2.47
N ILE A 190 16.50 -1.79 1.52
CA ILE A 190 16.90 -1.88 0.12
C ILE A 190 17.14 -0.48 -0.46
N GLN A 191 16.21 0.44 -0.26
CA GLN A 191 16.23 1.74 -0.91
C GLN A 191 17.23 2.71 -0.29
N PHE A 192 17.42 2.69 1.02
CA PHE A 192 18.28 3.66 1.72
C PHE A 192 19.65 3.12 2.09
N ILE A 193 19.85 1.80 2.10
CA ILE A 193 21.14 1.20 2.46
C ILE A 193 21.74 0.45 1.26
N ILE A 194 21.04 -0.56 0.74
CA ILE A 194 21.62 -1.45 -0.28
C ILE A 194 21.81 -0.71 -1.61
N LEU A 195 20.79 -0.02 -2.11
CA LEU A 195 20.84 0.65 -3.39
C LEU A 195 21.90 1.76 -3.44
N PRO A 196 21.98 2.70 -2.47
CA PRO A 196 23.03 3.72 -2.46
C PRO A 196 24.45 3.12 -2.36
N THR A 197 24.66 2.13 -1.48
CA THR A 197 25.97 1.47 -1.35
C THR A 197 26.37 0.76 -2.64
N PHE A 198 25.44 0.10 -3.31
CA PHE A 198 25.69 -0.54 -4.60
C PHE A 198 26.05 0.50 -5.68
N LEU A 199 25.32 1.61 -5.74
CA LEU A 199 25.58 2.67 -6.72
C LEU A 199 26.95 3.33 -6.48
N ILE A 200 27.31 3.62 -5.23
CA ILE A 200 28.63 4.17 -4.87
C ILE A 200 29.74 3.17 -5.24
N ALA A 201 29.54 1.88 -4.93
CA ALA A 201 30.55 0.86 -5.25
C ALA A 201 30.73 0.65 -6.76
N LYS A 202 29.70 0.89 -7.56
CA LYS A 202 29.72 0.65 -9.01
C LYS A 202 30.15 1.88 -9.83
N TYR A 203 29.80 3.06 -9.37
CA TYR A 203 29.99 4.32 -10.14
C TYR A 203 30.89 5.35 -9.45
N GLY A 204 31.31 5.09 -8.23
CA GLY A 204 32.23 5.92 -7.46
C GLY A 204 31.50 6.90 -6.58
#